data_3094e0e25f8fc3533a2d1764cc1e9d48
#
_entry.id   3094e0e25f8fc3533a2d1764cc1e9d48
#
_cell.length_a   1.000
_cell.length_b   1.000
_cell.length_c   1.000
_cell.angle_alpha   90.00
_cell.angle_beta   90.00
_cell.angle_gamma   90.00
#
_symmetry.space_group_name_H-M   'P 1'
#
loop_
_entity.id
_entity.type
_entity.pdbx_description
1 polymer ?
#
loop_
_entity_poly.entity_id
_entity_poly.type
_entity_poly.pdbx_seq_one_letter_code
_entity_poly.pdbx_strand_id
1 'polypeptide(L)'
;EISFINNDLKSFEPLELSEDFNYVLNKSLDYYVLTEGAFDVTVRPLLRLWGFRGVEIKNVPKTSDINNVMKYVGSDNIISMDASIIKKHSDLELDFGAIAKGFGVDKISDYLISQGFLTHYVEIGGEIICKGKNWNIQIAYPEFLSNKGYEILSLNNKAIATSGTYNQFIEIDDYEYSHIFDPRLGKPTKNNVISVSVISDKCIDSDALSTSLKVLGKDKGIDLINTLDGIECLFILKEDGKLKDYSSSNFSSFLLD
;
A
#
# COMPACT_ATOMS: atom_id res chain seq x y z
N GLU A 1 -9.03 -4.60 17.69
CA GLU A 1 -7.70 -4.12 18.14
C GLU A 1 -7.41 -2.72 17.63
N ILE A 2 -7.41 -2.48 16.30
CA ILE A 2 -7.02 -1.18 15.72
C ILE A 2 -7.83 0.00 16.27
N SER A 3 -9.14 -0.17 16.46
CA SER A 3 -10.00 0.88 17.02
C SER A 3 -9.60 1.24 18.45
N PHE A 4 -9.24 0.24 19.28
CA PHE A 4 -8.76 0.47 20.63
C PHE A 4 -7.40 1.18 20.62
N ILE A 5 -6.47 0.74 19.77
CA ILE A 5 -5.16 1.37 19.61
C ILE A 5 -5.31 2.84 19.21
N ASN A 6 -6.21 3.14 18.28
CA ASN A 6 -6.38 4.49 17.76
C ASN A 6 -7.12 5.43 18.72
N ASN A 7 -8.07 4.91 19.51
CA ASN A 7 -8.95 5.77 20.30
C ASN A 7 -8.65 5.75 21.81
N ASP A 8 -8.18 4.61 22.34
CA ASP A 8 -8.18 4.37 23.79
C ASP A 8 -6.78 4.12 24.37
N LEU A 9 -5.86 3.51 23.59
CA LEU A 9 -4.51 3.22 24.06
C LEU A 9 -3.73 4.50 24.32
N LYS A 10 -3.20 4.64 25.55
CA LYS A 10 -2.41 5.82 25.95
C LYS A 10 -0.93 5.63 25.57
N SER A 11 -0.20 6.74 25.52
CA SER A 11 1.24 6.70 25.31
C SER A 11 1.95 5.95 26.44
N PHE A 12 2.94 5.16 26.03
CA PHE A 12 3.78 4.32 26.92
C PHE A 12 3.03 3.20 27.65
N GLU A 13 1.78 2.92 27.32
CA GLU A 13 1.04 1.75 27.80
C GLU A 13 1.24 0.60 26.81
N PRO A 14 1.69 -0.60 27.27
CA PRO A 14 1.80 -1.77 26.41
C PRO A 14 0.41 -2.40 26.16
N LEU A 15 0.17 -2.84 24.93
CA LEU A 15 -0.98 -3.64 24.56
C LEU A 15 -0.52 -4.91 23.87
N GLU A 16 -0.93 -6.06 24.40
CA GLU A 16 -0.71 -7.37 23.77
C GLU A 16 -1.58 -7.47 22.50
N LEU A 17 -0.99 -7.96 21.42
CA LEU A 17 -1.60 -8.07 20.09
C LEU A 17 -1.94 -9.52 19.79
N SER A 18 -3.01 -9.72 19.00
CA SER A 18 -3.24 -11.00 18.35
C SER A 18 -2.10 -11.33 17.37
N GLU A 19 -1.91 -12.62 17.09
CA GLU A 19 -0.87 -13.11 16.18
C GLU A 19 -0.94 -12.42 14.80
N ASP A 20 -2.16 -12.32 14.24
CA ASP A 20 -2.39 -11.71 12.95
C ASP A 20 -2.08 -10.21 12.95
N PHE A 21 -2.51 -9.50 14.00
CA PHE A 21 -2.22 -8.05 14.10
C PHE A 21 -0.73 -7.80 14.27
N ASN A 22 -0.06 -8.56 15.14
CA ASN A 22 1.38 -8.48 15.35
C ASN A 22 2.16 -8.77 14.06
N TYR A 23 1.74 -9.78 13.28
CA TYR A 23 2.36 -10.08 11.99
C TYR A 23 2.26 -8.89 11.01
N VAL A 24 1.05 -8.32 10.84
CA VAL A 24 0.84 -7.17 9.93
C VAL A 24 1.60 -5.95 10.42
N LEU A 25 1.62 -5.68 11.73
CA LEU A 25 2.38 -4.57 12.30
C LEU A 25 3.88 -4.71 12.03
N ASN A 26 4.47 -5.86 12.32
CA ASN A 26 5.90 -6.08 12.11
C ASN A 26 6.27 -5.99 10.62
N LYS A 27 5.48 -6.59 9.72
CA LYS A 27 5.64 -6.39 8.28
C LYS A 27 5.58 -4.92 7.87
N SER A 28 4.69 -4.14 8.49
CA SER A 28 4.57 -2.71 8.23
C SER A 28 5.83 -1.94 8.67
N LEU A 29 6.41 -2.31 9.81
CA LEU A 29 7.65 -1.72 10.30
C LEU A 29 8.85 -2.10 9.41
N ASP A 30 8.91 -3.34 8.91
CA ASP A 30 9.92 -3.77 7.94
C ASP A 30 9.84 -2.92 6.66
N TYR A 31 8.63 -2.69 6.12
CA TYR A 31 8.45 -1.84 4.94
C TYR A 31 8.72 -0.37 5.22
N TYR A 32 8.44 0.13 6.41
CA TYR A 32 8.84 1.48 6.81
C TYR A 32 10.35 1.67 6.69
N VAL A 33 11.13 0.72 7.23
CA VAL A 33 12.60 0.74 7.15
C VAL A 33 13.09 0.56 5.70
N LEU A 34 12.58 -0.46 5.00
CA LEU A 34 12.98 -0.78 3.63
C LEU A 34 12.78 0.38 2.65
N THR A 35 11.70 1.15 2.84
CA THR A 35 11.29 2.23 1.93
C THR A 35 11.69 3.62 2.43
N GLU A 36 12.52 3.70 3.47
CA GLU A 36 12.95 4.97 4.08
C GLU A 36 11.75 5.88 4.44
N GLY A 37 10.72 5.27 5.03
CA GLY A 37 9.51 5.96 5.47
C GLY A 37 8.52 6.32 4.36
N ALA A 38 8.71 5.87 3.12
CA ALA A 38 7.72 6.05 2.06
C ALA A 38 6.46 5.19 2.29
N PHE A 39 6.60 4.06 2.96
CA PHE A 39 5.51 3.30 3.55
C PHE A 39 5.43 3.59 5.05
N ASP A 40 4.26 3.97 5.54
CA ASP A 40 4.08 4.23 6.97
C ASP A 40 2.62 4.03 7.38
N VAL A 41 2.38 3.13 8.32
CA VAL A 41 1.03 2.84 8.85
C VAL A 41 0.53 3.87 9.86
N THR A 42 1.36 4.84 10.24
CA THR A 42 0.95 5.92 11.15
C THR A 42 0.34 7.12 10.45
N VAL A 43 0.04 7.01 9.15
CA VAL A 43 -0.48 8.11 8.31
C VAL A 43 -1.93 8.52 8.59
N ARG A 44 -2.69 7.78 9.43
CA ARG A 44 -4.11 8.04 9.64
C ARG A 44 -4.43 9.49 10.07
N PRO A 45 -3.68 10.15 10.97
CA PRO A 45 -3.90 11.54 11.31
C PRO A 45 -3.76 12.49 10.12
N LEU A 46 -2.82 12.21 9.20
CA LEU A 46 -2.67 12.97 7.94
C LEU A 46 -3.86 12.75 7.01
N LEU A 47 -4.28 11.50 6.82
CA LEU A 47 -5.45 11.18 6.00
C LEU A 47 -6.69 11.94 6.47
N ARG A 48 -6.92 11.99 7.79
CA ARG A 48 -8.03 12.75 8.37
C ARG A 48 -7.89 14.25 8.17
N LEU A 49 -6.70 14.80 8.39
CA LEU A 49 -6.41 16.21 8.19
C LEU A 49 -6.70 16.67 6.75
N TRP A 50 -6.45 15.81 5.78
CA TRP A 50 -6.67 16.08 4.35
C TRP A 50 -8.06 15.66 3.84
N GLY A 51 -9.01 15.32 4.71
CA GLY A 51 -10.39 15.04 4.33
C GLY A 51 -10.69 13.60 3.93
N PHE A 52 -9.78 12.67 4.21
CA PHE A 52 -10.04 11.24 4.06
C PHE A 52 -10.52 10.61 5.38
N ARG A 53 -10.93 9.32 5.32
CA ARG A 53 -11.40 8.57 6.50
C ARG A 53 -12.63 9.17 7.17
N GLY A 54 -13.58 9.68 6.37
CA GLY A 54 -14.87 10.19 6.85
C GLY A 54 -14.83 11.61 7.42
N VAL A 55 -13.78 12.36 7.15
CA VAL A 55 -13.67 13.78 7.47
C VAL A 55 -13.90 14.59 6.20
N GLU A 56 -14.76 15.61 6.26
CA GLU A 56 -14.94 16.56 5.16
C GLU A 56 -14.14 17.84 5.44
N ILE A 57 -13.42 18.32 4.44
CA ILE A 57 -12.69 19.59 4.51
C ILE A 57 -13.07 20.47 3.31
N LYS A 58 -13.00 21.78 3.50
CA LYS A 58 -13.31 22.78 2.44
C LYS A 58 -12.07 23.48 1.92
N ASN A 59 -10.97 23.42 2.64
CA ASN A 59 -9.74 24.12 2.29
C ASN A 59 -8.53 23.19 2.48
N VAL A 60 -7.48 23.42 1.72
CA VAL A 60 -6.19 22.75 1.90
C VAL A 60 -5.67 23.01 3.31
N PRO A 61 -5.19 21.98 4.04
CA PRO A 61 -4.64 22.16 5.38
C PRO A 61 -3.48 23.16 5.42
N LYS A 62 -3.44 23.99 6.46
CA LYS A 62 -2.33 24.94 6.67
C LYS A 62 -1.05 24.19 7.04
N THR A 63 0.08 24.74 6.67
CA THR A 63 1.40 24.19 7.03
C THR A 63 1.55 24.00 8.54
N SER A 64 0.98 24.88 9.37
CA SER A 64 0.97 24.74 10.82
C SER A 64 0.26 23.47 11.30
N ASP A 65 -0.86 23.13 10.66
CA ASP A 65 -1.69 21.98 11.04
C ASP A 65 -1.01 20.68 10.59
N ILE A 66 -0.42 20.67 9.39
CA ILE A 66 0.42 19.57 8.91
C ILE A 66 1.58 19.33 9.88
N ASN A 67 2.35 20.38 10.23
CA ASN A 67 3.47 20.27 11.15
C ASN A 67 3.07 19.77 12.55
N ASN A 68 1.86 20.09 13.00
CA ASN A 68 1.35 19.59 14.27
C ASN A 68 1.06 18.09 14.21
N VAL A 69 0.43 17.62 13.13
CA VAL A 69 0.11 16.18 12.94
C VAL A 69 1.38 15.36 12.70
N MET A 70 2.36 15.90 11.98
CA MET A 70 3.64 15.24 11.72
C MET A 70 4.42 14.85 12.98
N LYS A 71 4.11 15.40 14.14
CA LYS A 71 4.72 14.99 15.43
C LYS A 71 4.33 13.57 15.83
N TYR A 72 3.21 13.06 15.34
CA TYR A 72 2.65 11.75 15.67
C TYR A 72 2.82 10.74 14.53
N VAL A 73 3.21 11.21 13.34
CA VAL A 73 3.47 10.38 12.16
C VAL A 73 4.92 9.92 12.15
N GLY A 74 5.15 8.71 11.73
CA GLY A 74 6.45 8.05 11.73
C GLY A 74 6.40 6.77 12.57
N SER A 75 6.65 5.64 11.93
CA SER A 75 6.67 4.34 12.62
C SER A 75 7.78 4.23 13.67
N ASP A 76 8.75 5.13 13.68
CA ASP A 76 9.70 5.32 14.79
C ASP A 76 9.01 5.69 16.13
N ASN A 77 7.77 6.15 16.08
CA ASN A 77 6.94 6.43 17.26
C ASN A 77 6.24 5.18 17.81
N ILE A 78 6.49 4.01 17.23
CA ILE A 78 6.00 2.71 17.69
C ILE A 78 7.16 1.93 18.29
N ILE A 79 6.91 1.27 19.42
CA ILE A 79 7.78 0.23 19.96
C ILE A 79 7.00 -1.08 19.83
N SER A 80 7.51 -2.02 19.04
CA SER A 80 7.00 -3.38 18.93
C SER A 80 7.96 -4.33 19.63
N MET A 81 7.47 -5.08 20.61
CA MET A 81 8.26 -5.99 21.41
C MET A 81 7.39 -7.12 21.97
N ASP A 82 7.83 -8.37 21.82
CA ASP A 82 7.19 -9.55 22.40
C ASP A 82 5.66 -9.64 22.15
N ALA A 83 5.24 -9.46 20.90
CA ALA A 83 3.83 -9.40 20.48
C ALA A 83 3.02 -8.27 21.13
N SER A 84 3.68 -7.20 21.56
CA SER A 84 3.01 -6.01 22.12
C SER A 84 3.37 -4.74 21.35
N ILE A 85 2.44 -3.79 21.36
CA ILE A 85 2.64 -2.44 20.82
C ILE A 85 2.64 -1.41 21.95
N ILE A 86 3.54 -0.43 21.87
CA ILE A 86 3.55 0.76 22.70
C ILE A 86 3.62 1.98 21.77
N LYS A 87 2.72 2.93 21.94
CA LYS A 87 2.75 4.23 21.25
C LYS A 87 3.57 5.24 22.07
N LYS A 88 4.47 5.98 21.45
CA LYS A 88 5.16 7.11 22.10
C LYS A 88 4.26 8.34 22.26
N HIS A 89 3.20 8.46 21.45
CA HIS A 89 2.23 9.55 21.48
C HIS A 89 0.81 9.00 21.50
N SER A 90 -0.07 9.51 22.36
CA SER A 90 -1.48 9.09 22.41
C SER A 90 -2.23 9.41 21.12
N ASP A 91 -1.85 10.50 20.42
CA ASP A 91 -2.47 10.93 19.17
C ASP A 91 -1.93 10.18 17.92
N LEU A 92 -0.98 9.23 18.09
CA LEU A 92 -0.60 8.32 17.03
C LEU A 92 -1.78 7.40 16.70
N GLU A 93 -2.16 7.36 15.43
CA GLU A 93 -3.20 6.47 14.92
C GLU A 93 -2.66 5.61 13.78
N LEU A 94 -3.07 4.33 13.72
CA LEU A 94 -2.68 3.37 12.69
C LEU A 94 -3.72 3.30 11.56
N ASP A 95 -3.24 3.09 10.34
CA ASP A 95 -4.03 2.76 9.16
C ASP A 95 -3.33 1.66 8.35
N PHE A 96 -3.95 0.51 8.26
CA PHE A 96 -3.43 -0.63 7.49
C PHE A 96 -4.05 -0.73 6.08
N GLY A 97 -4.66 0.34 5.57
CA GLY A 97 -5.33 0.33 4.26
C GLY A 97 -4.44 -0.06 3.08
N ALA A 98 -3.11 0.05 3.22
CA ALA A 98 -2.12 -0.24 2.20
C ALA A 98 -1.40 -1.61 2.38
N ILE A 99 -1.92 -2.50 3.25
CA ILE A 99 -1.28 -3.81 3.53
C ILE A 99 -2.30 -4.88 3.96
N ALA A 100 -3.41 -4.47 4.58
CA ALA A 100 -4.34 -5.43 5.19
C ALA A 100 -5.14 -6.23 4.17
N LYS A 101 -5.38 -5.70 2.96
CA LYS A 101 -6.09 -6.44 1.91
C LYS A 101 -5.23 -7.58 1.40
N GLY A 102 -3.95 -7.29 1.12
CA GLY A 102 -2.96 -8.30 0.74
C GLY A 102 -2.81 -9.40 1.79
N PHE A 103 -2.75 -9.02 3.07
CA PHE A 103 -2.76 -9.98 4.18
C PHE A 103 -4.02 -10.87 4.17
N GLY A 104 -5.21 -10.26 3.98
CA GLY A 104 -6.47 -11.00 3.91
C GLY A 104 -6.51 -12.01 2.76
N VAL A 105 -5.98 -11.64 1.58
CA VAL A 105 -5.83 -12.52 0.42
C VAL A 105 -4.93 -13.71 0.75
N ASP A 106 -3.76 -13.46 1.39
CA ASP A 106 -2.84 -14.52 1.79
C ASP A 106 -3.49 -15.49 2.79
N LYS A 107 -4.19 -14.98 3.80
CA LYS A 107 -4.87 -15.81 4.82
C LYS A 107 -5.94 -16.71 4.20
N ILE A 108 -6.72 -16.21 3.24
CA ILE A 108 -7.71 -17.02 2.53
C ILE A 108 -7.02 -18.08 1.68
N SER A 109 -5.94 -17.71 0.98
CA SER A 109 -5.15 -18.65 0.18
C SER A 109 -4.58 -19.78 1.04
N ASP A 110 -3.98 -19.46 2.19
CA ASP A 110 -3.43 -20.44 3.13
C ASP A 110 -4.53 -21.37 3.68
N TYR A 111 -5.71 -20.81 3.98
CA TYR A 111 -6.86 -21.61 4.41
C TYR A 111 -7.30 -22.59 3.31
N LEU A 112 -7.41 -22.15 2.05
CA LEU A 112 -7.76 -23.00 0.92
C LEU A 112 -6.75 -24.13 0.73
N ILE A 113 -5.45 -23.83 0.84
CA ILE A 113 -4.38 -24.85 0.78
C ILE A 113 -4.55 -25.87 1.91
N SER A 114 -4.82 -25.44 3.13
CA SER A 114 -5.04 -26.32 4.28
C SER A 114 -6.24 -27.25 4.13
N GLN A 115 -7.23 -26.84 3.33
CA GLN A 115 -8.41 -27.65 2.96
C GLN A 115 -8.19 -28.52 1.70
N GLY A 116 -6.99 -28.53 1.12
CA GLY A 116 -6.63 -29.33 -0.06
C GLY A 116 -6.95 -28.68 -1.40
N PHE A 117 -7.41 -27.42 -1.43
CA PHE A 117 -7.64 -26.67 -2.67
C PHE A 117 -6.34 -26.03 -3.17
N LEU A 118 -5.50 -26.81 -3.84
CA LEU A 118 -4.18 -26.37 -4.31
C LEU A 118 -4.22 -25.47 -5.56
N THR A 119 -5.34 -25.48 -6.29
CA THR A 119 -5.54 -24.62 -7.47
C THR A 119 -6.66 -23.63 -7.15
N HIS A 120 -6.31 -22.36 -6.99
CA HIS A 120 -7.29 -21.32 -6.63
C HIS A 120 -6.82 -19.93 -7.06
N TYR A 121 -7.77 -19.04 -7.09
CA TYR A 121 -7.65 -17.60 -7.29
C TYR A 121 -8.40 -16.91 -6.17
N VAL A 122 -7.74 -15.98 -5.49
CA VAL A 122 -8.35 -15.15 -4.44
C VAL A 122 -8.13 -13.70 -4.79
N GLU A 123 -9.19 -12.88 -4.65
CA GLU A 123 -9.14 -11.44 -4.90
C GLU A 123 -9.92 -10.69 -3.83
N ILE A 124 -9.34 -9.60 -3.32
CA ILE A 124 -9.98 -8.63 -2.43
C ILE A 124 -9.62 -7.23 -2.92
N GLY A 125 -10.58 -6.57 -3.61
CA GLY A 125 -10.45 -5.16 -3.98
C GLY A 125 -9.30 -4.85 -4.95
N GLY A 126 -8.88 -5.83 -5.76
CA GLY A 126 -7.79 -5.70 -6.74
C GLY A 126 -6.46 -6.31 -6.30
N GLU A 127 -6.34 -6.72 -5.04
CA GLU A 127 -5.24 -7.52 -4.54
C GLU A 127 -5.54 -9.00 -4.81
N ILE A 128 -4.62 -9.69 -5.50
CA ILE A 128 -4.84 -11.01 -6.08
C ILE A 128 -3.73 -11.97 -5.69
N ILE A 129 -4.06 -13.23 -5.42
CA ILE A 129 -3.13 -14.36 -5.42
C ILE A 129 -3.63 -15.48 -6.31
N CYS A 130 -2.71 -16.07 -7.09
CA CYS A 130 -2.96 -17.17 -8.02
C CYS A 130 -2.15 -18.39 -7.61
N LYS A 131 -2.76 -19.57 -7.52
CA LYS A 131 -2.10 -20.82 -7.14
C LYS A 131 -2.44 -21.97 -8.10
N GLY A 132 -1.48 -22.89 -8.27
CA GLY A 132 -1.65 -24.22 -8.84
C GLY A 132 -1.71 -24.34 -10.35
N LYS A 133 -1.82 -23.27 -11.09
CA LYS A 133 -1.76 -23.21 -12.57
C LYS A 133 -1.41 -21.79 -13.03
N ASN A 134 -1.20 -21.63 -14.33
CA ASN A 134 -1.13 -20.28 -14.91
C ASN A 134 -2.52 -19.65 -14.98
N TRP A 135 -2.60 -18.41 -14.47
CA TRP A 135 -3.80 -17.58 -14.51
C TRP A 135 -3.50 -16.32 -15.32
N ASN A 136 -4.40 -15.98 -16.24
CA ASN A 136 -4.27 -14.75 -17.00
C ASN A 136 -4.89 -13.60 -16.20
N ILE A 137 -4.06 -12.67 -15.79
CA ILE A 137 -4.44 -11.50 -14.99
C ILE A 137 -4.27 -10.25 -15.82
N GLN A 138 -5.33 -9.46 -15.91
CA GLN A 138 -5.29 -8.20 -16.64
C GLN A 138 -4.98 -7.04 -15.70
N ILE A 139 -3.92 -6.26 -16.01
CA ILE A 139 -3.72 -4.94 -15.43
C ILE A 139 -4.73 -4.01 -16.08
N ALA A 140 -5.55 -3.35 -15.27
CA ALA A 140 -6.56 -2.42 -15.78
C ALA A 140 -5.90 -1.18 -16.40
N TYR A 141 -6.53 -0.64 -17.44
CA TYR A 141 -6.15 0.65 -17.98
C TYR A 141 -6.40 1.73 -16.91
N PRO A 142 -5.41 2.57 -16.59
CA PRO A 142 -5.49 3.46 -15.44
C PRO A 142 -6.34 4.71 -15.71
N GLU A 143 -7.62 4.50 -15.88
CA GLU A 143 -8.66 5.52 -16.09
C GLU A 143 -9.87 5.17 -15.23
N PHE A 144 -10.47 6.17 -14.60
CA PHE A 144 -11.63 5.99 -13.73
C PHE A 144 -12.77 5.26 -14.48
N LEU A 145 -13.28 4.19 -13.87
CA LEU A 145 -14.33 3.32 -14.43
C LEU A 145 -14.02 2.72 -15.82
N SER A 146 -12.76 2.65 -16.22
CA SER A 146 -12.38 2.00 -17.46
C SER A 146 -12.47 0.46 -17.33
N ASN A 147 -13.11 -0.19 -18.29
CA ASN A 147 -13.10 -1.65 -18.44
C ASN A 147 -12.03 -2.14 -19.43
N LYS A 148 -11.15 -1.25 -19.89
CA LYS A 148 -10.07 -1.61 -20.82
C LYS A 148 -8.92 -2.26 -20.05
N GLY A 149 -8.25 -3.24 -20.68
CA GLY A 149 -6.99 -3.77 -20.24
C GLY A 149 -5.84 -2.89 -20.69
N TYR A 150 -4.79 -2.82 -19.86
CA TYR A 150 -3.52 -2.22 -20.23
C TYR A 150 -2.54 -3.31 -20.67
N GLU A 151 -2.40 -4.35 -19.86
CA GLU A 151 -1.48 -5.47 -20.08
C GLU A 151 -2.09 -6.77 -19.54
N ILE A 152 -1.70 -7.92 -20.09
CA ILE A 152 -2.11 -9.23 -19.61
C ILE A 152 -0.90 -10.01 -19.13
N LEU A 153 -0.98 -10.52 -17.91
CA LEU A 153 0.06 -11.30 -17.26
C LEU A 153 -0.35 -12.77 -17.12
N SER A 154 0.63 -13.67 -17.18
CA SER A 154 0.46 -15.09 -16.85
C SER A 154 1.12 -15.36 -15.50
N LEU A 155 0.33 -15.52 -14.43
CA LEU A 155 0.81 -15.70 -13.07
C LEU A 155 0.55 -17.13 -12.58
N ASN A 156 1.58 -17.74 -11.98
CA ASN A 156 1.48 -19.04 -11.33
C ASN A 156 2.20 -19.01 -9.97
N ASN A 157 1.49 -19.32 -8.91
CA ASN A 157 1.96 -19.23 -7.52
C ASN A 157 2.52 -17.84 -7.16
N LYS A 158 1.94 -16.80 -7.73
CA LYS A 158 2.29 -15.40 -7.50
C LYS A 158 1.08 -14.59 -7.07
N ALA A 159 1.36 -13.50 -6.41
CA ALA A 159 0.41 -12.45 -6.07
C ALA A 159 0.69 -11.18 -6.88
N ILE A 160 -0.32 -10.34 -7.02
CA ILE A 160 -0.21 -9.00 -7.62
C ILE A 160 -1.12 -8.03 -6.87
N ALA A 161 -0.66 -6.81 -6.67
CA ALA A 161 -1.46 -5.68 -6.20
C ALA A 161 -1.13 -4.42 -6.99
N THR A 162 -2.10 -3.53 -7.14
CA THR A 162 -1.94 -2.29 -7.90
C THR A 162 -2.41 -1.08 -7.08
N SER A 163 -1.51 -0.12 -6.88
CA SER A 163 -1.83 1.18 -6.30
C SER A 163 -1.93 2.25 -7.39
N GLY A 164 -3.05 2.98 -7.41
CA GLY A 164 -3.32 4.03 -8.39
C GLY A 164 -4.02 5.24 -7.79
N THR A 165 -3.87 6.41 -8.43
CA THR A 165 -4.46 7.67 -7.97
C THR A 165 -5.85 7.96 -8.53
N TYR A 166 -6.28 7.21 -9.52
CA TYR A 166 -7.52 7.44 -10.26
C TYR A 166 -8.81 6.95 -9.57
N ASN A 167 -8.69 6.13 -8.50
CA ASN A 167 -9.85 5.54 -7.83
C ASN A 167 -10.33 6.31 -6.59
N GLN A 168 -9.44 7.03 -5.90
CA GLN A 168 -9.78 7.77 -4.67
C GLN A 168 -9.03 9.09 -4.64
N PHE A 169 -9.77 10.18 -4.74
CA PHE A 169 -9.26 11.54 -4.62
C PHE A 169 -10.31 12.43 -3.95
N ILE A 170 -9.89 13.56 -3.45
CA ILE A 170 -10.75 14.67 -3.02
C ILE A 170 -10.44 15.87 -3.90
N GLU A 171 -11.45 16.68 -4.15
CA GLU A 171 -11.31 17.92 -4.91
C GLU A 171 -11.41 19.13 -3.98
N ILE A 172 -10.41 20.00 -4.02
CA ILE A 172 -10.38 21.27 -3.28
C ILE A 172 -9.85 22.34 -4.21
N ASP A 173 -10.61 23.42 -4.43
CA ASP A 173 -10.24 24.56 -5.29
C ASP A 173 -9.82 24.11 -6.72
N ASP A 174 -10.59 23.22 -7.35
CA ASP A 174 -10.35 22.63 -8.68
C ASP A 174 -9.06 21.78 -8.79
N TYR A 175 -8.45 21.39 -7.65
CA TYR A 175 -7.32 20.48 -7.62
C TYR A 175 -7.69 19.13 -6.99
N GLU A 176 -7.29 18.05 -7.66
CA GLU A 176 -7.44 16.69 -7.17
C GLU A 176 -6.27 16.29 -6.25
N TYR A 177 -6.59 15.80 -5.06
CA TYR A 177 -5.64 15.28 -4.08
C TYR A 177 -5.87 13.80 -3.87
N SER A 178 -4.87 12.99 -4.17
CA SER A 178 -4.92 11.53 -3.98
C SER A 178 -4.91 11.15 -2.50
N HIS A 179 -5.50 10.01 -2.19
CA HIS A 179 -5.42 9.37 -0.86
C HIS A 179 -4.05 8.76 -0.55
N ILE A 180 -3.11 8.73 -1.52
CA ILE A 180 -1.75 8.22 -1.33
C ILE A 180 -0.84 9.38 -0.92
N PHE A 181 -0.28 9.28 0.27
CA PHE A 181 0.53 10.32 0.90
C PHE A 181 2.01 9.98 0.89
N ASP A 182 2.86 11.00 0.83
CA ASP A 182 4.24 10.88 1.28
C ASP A 182 4.28 11.19 2.79
N PRO A 183 4.44 10.16 3.64
CA PRO A 183 4.42 10.34 5.09
C PRO A 183 5.53 11.24 5.60
N ARG A 184 6.63 11.32 4.88
CA ARG A 184 7.82 12.13 5.19
C ARG A 184 7.58 13.61 4.99
N LEU A 185 6.63 13.95 4.08
CA LEU A 185 6.28 15.32 3.73
C LEU A 185 4.93 15.77 4.31
N GLY A 186 4.12 14.85 4.82
CA GLY A 186 2.78 15.13 5.32
C GLY A 186 1.78 15.59 4.25
N LYS A 187 1.99 15.20 3.00
CA LYS A 187 1.22 15.67 1.84
C LYS A 187 0.87 14.54 0.89
N PRO A 188 -0.24 14.65 0.14
CA PRO A 188 -0.51 13.77 -0.99
C PRO A 188 0.67 13.75 -1.97
N THR A 189 0.96 12.57 -2.54
CA THR A 189 2.04 12.44 -3.52
C THR A 189 1.77 13.29 -4.76
N LYS A 190 2.81 13.99 -5.23
CA LYS A 190 2.79 14.76 -6.48
C LYS A 190 3.89 14.24 -7.41
N ASN A 191 3.56 13.24 -8.20
CA ASN A 191 4.42 12.73 -9.27
C ASN A 191 3.56 12.31 -10.46
N ASN A 192 4.19 12.04 -11.60
CA ASN A 192 3.50 11.65 -12.83
C ASN A 192 3.14 10.15 -12.91
N VAL A 193 3.40 9.40 -11.85
CA VAL A 193 3.02 7.99 -11.74
C VAL A 193 1.51 7.88 -11.57
N ILE A 194 0.82 7.20 -12.48
CA ILE A 194 -0.63 6.97 -12.42
C ILE A 194 -0.95 5.71 -11.65
N SER A 195 -0.23 4.61 -11.93
CA SER A 195 -0.37 3.35 -11.19
C SER A 195 0.95 2.60 -11.10
N VAL A 196 1.03 1.74 -10.09
CA VAL A 196 2.13 0.79 -9.89
C VAL A 196 1.54 -0.56 -9.57
N SER A 197 1.87 -1.57 -10.37
CA SER A 197 1.56 -2.97 -10.09
C SER A 197 2.81 -3.69 -9.60
N VAL A 198 2.68 -4.48 -8.53
CA VAL A 198 3.78 -5.26 -7.96
C VAL A 198 3.41 -6.72 -7.92
N ILE A 199 4.32 -7.57 -8.39
CA ILE A 199 4.22 -9.04 -8.37
C ILE A 199 5.18 -9.56 -7.30
N SER A 200 4.70 -10.50 -6.45
CA SER A 200 5.52 -11.16 -5.41
C SER A 200 4.96 -12.54 -5.07
N ASP A 201 5.56 -13.25 -4.12
CA ASP A 201 5.09 -14.56 -3.67
C ASP A 201 3.90 -14.47 -2.70
N LYS A 202 3.80 -13.35 -1.96
CA LYS A 202 2.74 -13.05 -0.99
C LYS A 202 2.03 -11.76 -1.31
N CYS A 203 0.72 -11.74 -1.23
CA CYS A 203 -0.08 -10.58 -1.58
C CYS A 203 0.13 -9.39 -0.62
N ILE A 204 0.43 -9.65 0.65
CA ILE A 204 0.78 -8.62 1.63
C ILE A 204 1.99 -7.79 1.18
N ASP A 205 2.98 -8.44 0.55
CA ASP A 205 4.19 -7.79 0.06
C ASP A 205 3.87 -6.93 -1.19
N SER A 206 3.07 -7.46 -2.11
CA SER A 206 2.60 -6.72 -3.29
C SER A 206 1.79 -5.47 -2.90
N ASP A 207 0.86 -5.59 -1.94
CA ASP A 207 -0.02 -4.50 -1.47
C ASP A 207 0.82 -3.37 -0.86
N ALA A 208 1.70 -3.68 0.10
CA ALA A 208 2.56 -2.69 0.75
C ALA A 208 3.53 -2.01 -0.23
N LEU A 209 4.18 -2.80 -1.10
CA LEU A 209 5.16 -2.27 -2.03
C LEU A 209 4.52 -1.43 -3.14
N SER A 210 3.34 -1.80 -3.67
CA SER A 210 2.67 -1.00 -4.71
C SER A 210 2.41 0.44 -4.23
N THR A 211 1.98 0.60 -2.96
CA THR A 211 1.78 1.91 -2.34
C THR A 211 3.11 2.62 -2.09
N SER A 212 4.12 1.92 -1.58
CA SER A 212 5.46 2.49 -1.34
C SER A 212 6.08 3.03 -2.61
N LEU A 213 6.05 2.24 -3.68
CA LEU A 213 6.64 2.60 -4.97
C LEU A 213 5.94 3.79 -5.61
N LYS A 214 4.61 3.90 -5.44
CA LYS A 214 3.86 5.08 -5.87
C LYS A 214 4.35 6.36 -5.18
N VAL A 215 4.74 6.27 -3.91
CA VAL A 215 5.33 7.38 -3.14
C VAL A 215 6.76 7.67 -3.58
N LEU A 216 7.60 6.63 -3.73
CA LEU A 216 9.01 6.76 -4.12
C LEU A 216 9.18 7.31 -5.54
N GLY A 217 8.23 7.02 -6.44
CA GLY A 217 8.33 7.32 -7.86
C GLY A 217 9.17 6.28 -8.63
N LYS A 218 9.17 6.41 -9.96
CA LYS A 218 9.69 5.41 -10.89
C LYS A 218 11.16 5.03 -10.63
N ASP A 219 12.06 6.00 -10.61
CA ASP A 219 13.50 5.70 -10.61
C ASP A 219 13.91 4.99 -9.30
N LYS A 220 13.62 5.59 -8.16
CA LYS A 220 13.91 4.97 -6.85
C LYS A 220 13.12 3.66 -6.64
N GLY A 221 11.89 3.59 -7.16
CA GLY A 221 11.05 2.40 -7.04
C GLY A 221 11.62 1.22 -7.82
N ILE A 222 12.03 1.40 -9.07
CA ILE A 222 12.63 0.34 -9.89
C ILE A 222 13.99 -0.07 -9.29
N ASP A 223 14.81 0.89 -8.88
CA ASP A 223 16.10 0.61 -8.25
C ASP A 223 15.91 -0.26 -7.00
N LEU A 224 14.94 0.09 -6.13
CA LEU A 224 14.62 -0.71 -4.95
C LEU A 224 14.18 -2.14 -5.32
N ILE A 225 13.20 -2.29 -6.24
CA ILE A 225 12.69 -3.61 -6.62
C ILE A 225 13.78 -4.49 -7.21
N ASN A 226 14.67 -3.93 -8.02
CA ASN A 226 15.79 -4.69 -8.59
C ASN A 226 16.80 -5.20 -7.56
N THR A 227 16.70 -4.78 -6.30
CA THR A 227 17.50 -5.34 -5.17
C THR A 227 16.77 -6.47 -4.44
N LEU A 228 15.48 -6.72 -4.73
CA LEU A 228 14.65 -7.68 -4.02
C LEU A 228 14.42 -8.93 -4.87
N ASP A 229 14.74 -10.10 -4.33
CA ASP A 229 14.53 -11.36 -5.04
C ASP A 229 13.05 -11.72 -5.16
N GLY A 230 12.63 -12.12 -6.35
CA GLY A 230 11.29 -12.66 -6.61
C GLY A 230 10.17 -11.63 -6.63
N ILE A 231 10.50 -10.33 -6.60
CA ILE A 231 9.56 -9.21 -6.65
C ILE A 231 9.80 -8.41 -7.92
N GLU A 232 8.72 -8.11 -8.67
CA GLU A 232 8.79 -7.33 -9.90
C GLU A 232 7.71 -6.24 -9.89
N CYS A 233 7.94 -5.16 -10.65
CA CYS A 233 6.98 -4.07 -10.73
C CYS A 233 6.82 -3.51 -12.14
N LEU A 234 5.63 -2.95 -12.38
CA LEU A 234 5.29 -2.14 -13.55
C LEU A 234 4.75 -0.78 -13.09
N PHE A 235 5.39 0.28 -13.54
CA PHE A 235 4.93 1.65 -13.41
C PHE A 235 4.23 2.11 -14.67
N ILE A 236 3.07 2.75 -14.56
CA ILE A 236 2.42 3.48 -15.65
C ILE A 236 2.43 4.95 -15.29
N LEU A 237 3.05 5.76 -16.13
CA LEU A 237 3.24 7.20 -15.97
C LEU A 237 2.44 7.97 -17.03
N LYS A 238 2.07 9.21 -16.71
CA LYS A 238 1.57 10.18 -17.70
C LYS A 238 2.68 11.16 -18.06
N GLU A 239 3.18 11.06 -19.30
CA GLU A 239 4.22 11.91 -19.85
C GLU A 239 3.77 12.50 -21.17
N ASP A 240 3.84 13.83 -21.34
CA ASP A 240 3.39 14.56 -22.52
C ASP A 240 1.95 14.19 -22.95
N GLY A 241 1.07 13.98 -21.96
CA GLY A 241 -0.32 13.60 -22.17
C GLY A 241 -0.56 12.15 -22.60
N LYS A 242 0.49 11.32 -22.69
CA LYS A 242 0.43 9.90 -23.05
C LYS A 242 0.83 9.02 -21.88
N LEU A 243 0.29 7.80 -21.86
CA LEU A 243 0.75 6.78 -20.93
C LEU A 243 2.05 6.16 -21.46
N LYS A 244 3.00 5.97 -20.56
CA LYS A 244 4.24 5.22 -20.77
C LYS A 244 4.47 4.31 -19.59
N ASP A 245 4.97 3.13 -19.85
CA ASP A 245 5.28 2.13 -18.83
C ASP A 245 6.78 1.93 -18.67
N TYR A 246 7.15 1.56 -17.46
CA TYR A 246 8.51 1.24 -17.05
C TYR A 246 8.47 0.11 -16.03
N SER A 247 9.35 -0.86 -16.17
CA SER A 247 9.33 -2.06 -15.33
C SER A 247 10.69 -2.38 -14.73
N SER A 248 10.66 -3.20 -13.68
CA SER A 248 11.84 -3.87 -13.16
C SER A 248 12.38 -4.92 -14.14
N SER A 249 13.59 -5.41 -13.87
CA SER A 249 14.43 -6.13 -14.84
C SER A 249 13.80 -7.41 -15.38
N ASN A 250 13.02 -8.14 -14.57
CA ASN A 250 12.46 -9.43 -14.98
C ASN A 250 10.92 -9.41 -15.13
N PHE A 251 10.29 -8.24 -15.03
CA PHE A 251 8.83 -8.12 -15.17
C PHE A 251 8.30 -8.71 -16.48
N SER A 252 9.05 -8.55 -17.57
CA SER A 252 8.67 -9.07 -18.89
C SER A 252 8.48 -10.59 -18.94
N SER A 253 9.05 -11.34 -18.00
CA SER A 253 8.84 -12.79 -17.90
C SER A 253 7.42 -13.20 -17.51
N PHE A 254 6.62 -12.25 -17.02
CA PHE A 254 5.21 -12.46 -16.65
C PHE A 254 4.23 -12.03 -17.75
N LEU A 255 4.68 -11.34 -18.80
CA LEU A 255 3.80 -10.94 -19.89
C LEU A 255 3.26 -12.17 -20.64
N LEU A 256 1.99 -12.10 -21.01
CA LEU A 256 1.37 -13.09 -21.87
C LEU A 256 1.70 -12.72 -23.32
N ASP A 257 2.37 -13.63 -24.05
CA ASP A 257 2.70 -13.51 -25.47
C ASP A 257 1.45 -13.45 -26.37
#